data_41732c9c9154cc8f6b7c63b4c02364dc
#
_entry.id   41732c9c9154cc8f6b7c63b4c02364dc
#
_cell.length_a   1.000
_cell.length_b   1.000
_cell.length_c   1.000
_cell.angle_alpha   90.00
_cell.angle_beta   90.00
_cell.angle_gamma   90.00
#
_symmetry.space_group_name_H-M   'P 1'
#
loop_
_entity.id
_entity.type
_entity.pdbx_description
1 polymer ?
#
loop_
_entity_poly.entity_id
_entity_poly.type
_entity_poly.pdbx_seq_one_letter_code
_entity_poly.pdbx_strand_id
1 'polypeptide(L)'
;LTVLKDERRDLLEDARALFEQTAPVSERDGSCRRTCWDIEGFASWPQVQAPVRVVRSLETRTIRRQLTRQDEEVRSDWVWVTTLPAARASTGAVVQLGHSRWSIENHGFNELVNRWHADHVYKHQATAILVFCLIAMICLNVFIAFYRRNIKPAARRAASMLHMAGQIAAELRRPGAPRSIDLGCDSS
;
A
#
# COMPACT_ATOMS: atom_id res chain seq x y z
N LEU A 1 10.23 2.06 7.13
CA LEU A 1 9.18 1.24 7.74
C LEU A 1 9.15 -0.14 7.07
N THR A 2 9.19 -1.19 7.86
CA THR A 2 9.07 -2.58 7.39
C THR A 2 8.34 -3.44 8.43
N VAL A 3 7.84 -4.61 8.01
CA VAL A 3 7.29 -5.62 8.93
C VAL A 3 8.46 -6.31 9.64
N LEU A 4 8.35 -6.46 10.95
CA LEU A 4 9.31 -7.22 11.75
C LEU A 4 8.89 -8.70 11.72
N LYS A 5 9.78 -9.54 11.22
CA LYS A 5 9.62 -11.00 11.11
C LYS A 5 10.74 -11.72 11.86
N ASP A 6 10.64 -13.04 11.93
CA ASP A 6 11.58 -13.91 12.63
C ASP A 6 13.04 -13.81 12.14
N GLU A 7 13.28 -13.26 10.95
CA GLU A 7 14.62 -12.96 10.42
C GLU A 7 15.40 -11.93 11.28
N ARG A 8 14.71 -11.18 12.14
CA ARG A 8 15.27 -10.22 13.10
C ARG A 8 14.92 -10.64 14.53
N ARG A 9 15.30 -11.86 14.86
CA ARG A 9 14.90 -12.56 16.07
C ARG A 9 15.21 -11.77 17.34
N ASP A 10 16.43 -11.24 17.48
CA ASP A 10 16.85 -10.51 18.69
C ASP A 10 15.95 -9.29 18.94
N LEU A 11 15.72 -8.47 17.91
CA LEU A 11 14.86 -7.30 18.01
C LEU A 11 13.41 -7.69 18.33
N LEU A 12 12.92 -8.80 17.77
CA LEU A 12 11.55 -9.27 18.00
C LEU A 12 11.38 -9.80 19.43
N GLU A 13 12.38 -10.49 19.96
CA GLU A 13 12.39 -11.02 21.33
C GLU A 13 12.44 -9.85 22.35
N ASP A 14 13.33 -8.88 22.15
CA ASP A 14 13.41 -7.67 22.97
C ASP A 14 12.08 -6.90 22.97
N ALA A 15 11.49 -6.73 21.79
CA ALA A 15 10.21 -6.03 21.65
C ALA A 15 9.09 -6.78 22.38
N ARG A 16 9.01 -8.10 22.28
CA ARG A 16 8.01 -8.91 22.96
C ARG A 16 8.13 -8.80 24.48
N ALA A 17 9.34 -8.86 25.01
CA ALA A 17 9.58 -8.71 26.44
C ALA A 17 9.12 -7.35 26.98
N LEU A 18 9.35 -6.28 26.22
CA LEU A 18 8.91 -4.93 26.58
C LEU A 18 7.39 -4.72 26.41
N PHE A 19 6.76 -5.36 25.42
CA PHE A 19 5.30 -5.29 25.25
C PHE A 19 4.55 -5.91 26.44
N GLU A 20 5.10 -6.95 27.08
CA GLU A 20 4.51 -7.55 28.28
C GLU A 20 4.51 -6.60 29.49
N GLN A 21 5.46 -5.66 29.53
CA GLN A 21 5.64 -4.69 30.61
C GLN A 21 4.96 -3.34 30.32
N THR A 22 4.52 -3.11 29.09
CA THR A 22 3.97 -1.82 28.64
C THR A 22 2.47 -1.92 28.46
N ALA A 23 1.72 -1.01 29.06
CA ALA A 23 0.28 -0.94 28.88
C ALA A 23 -0.06 -0.55 27.43
N PRO A 24 -0.91 -1.32 26.73
CA PRO A 24 -1.31 -0.98 25.37
C PRO A 24 -2.32 0.17 25.32
N VAL A 25 -2.35 0.86 24.20
CA VAL A 25 -3.40 1.81 23.86
C VAL A 25 -4.42 1.13 22.95
N SER A 26 -5.69 1.16 23.35
CA SER A 26 -6.78 0.60 22.58
C SER A 26 -7.56 1.69 21.87
N GLU A 27 -7.74 1.52 20.56
CA GLU A 27 -8.52 2.41 19.71
C GLU A 27 -9.59 1.61 18.95
N ARG A 28 -10.67 2.29 18.60
CA ARG A 28 -11.71 1.72 17.72
C ARG A 28 -11.83 2.57 16.47
N ASP A 29 -11.61 1.94 15.34
CA ASP A 29 -11.74 2.56 14.02
C ASP A 29 -12.81 1.82 13.22
N GLY A 30 -14.03 2.36 13.22
CA GLY A 30 -15.21 1.74 12.61
C GLY A 30 -15.49 0.34 13.17
N SER A 31 -15.42 -0.68 12.32
CA SER A 31 -15.60 -2.10 12.68
C SER A 31 -14.32 -2.77 13.21
N CYS A 32 -13.19 -2.08 13.19
CA CYS A 32 -11.91 -2.60 13.64
C CYS A 32 -11.65 -2.15 15.09
N ARG A 33 -11.41 -3.13 15.98
CA ARG A 33 -10.83 -2.88 17.30
C ARG A 33 -9.33 -3.10 17.20
N ARG A 34 -8.55 -2.11 17.60
CA ARG A 34 -7.10 -2.13 17.54
C ARG A 34 -6.51 -1.92 18.94
N THR A 35 -5.54 -2.75 19.30
CA THR A 35 -4.74 -2.64 20.51
C THR A 35 -3.29 -2.49 20.10
N CYS A 36 -2.66 -1.36 20.45
CA CYS A 36 -1.32 -1.00 20.00
C CYS A 36 -0.33 -0.90 21.15
N TRP A 37 0.87 -1.34 20.92
CA TRP A 37 2.09 -1.08 21.71
C TRP A 37 3.05 -0.30 20.84
N ASP A 38 3.73 0.65 21.41
CA ASP A 38 4.60 1.56 20.68
C ASP A 38 5.80 1.92 21.56
N ILE A 39 6.97 1.43 21.19
CA ILE A 39 8.19 1.55 21.99
C ILE A 39 9.34 2.01 21.09
N GLU A 40 10.08 3.01 21.56
CA GLU A 40 11.24 3.57 20.90
C GLU A 40 12.55 3.09 21.57
N GLY A 41 13.66 3.29 20.89
CA GLY A 41 14.99 3.17 21.48
C GLY A 41 15.63 1.80 21.36
N PHE A 42 15.11 0.89 20.53
CA PHE A 42 15.76 -0.40 20.31
C PHE A 42 17.07 -0.25 19.54
N ALA A 43 18.12 -0.87 20.06
CA ALA A 43 19.43 -0.95 19.43
C ALA A 43 19.76 -2.37 18.92
N SER A 44 18.86 -3.34 19.12
CA SER A 44 19.04 -4.75 18.79
C SER A 44 19.01 -5.05 17.28
N TRP A 45 19.21 -4.04 16.44
CA TRP A 45 19.37 -4.18 15.00
C TRP A 45 20.69 -3.57 14.53
N PRO A 46 21.80 -4.33 14.57
CA PRO A 46 23.15 -3.80 14.33
C PRO A 46 23.36 -3.16 12.95
N GLN A 47 22.59 -3.58 11.92
CA GLN A 47 22.70 -3.03 10.57
C GLN A 47 22.06 -1.64 10.43
N VAL A 48 21.28 -1.19 11.42
CA VAL A 48 20.69 0.14 11.44
C VAL A 48 21.46 0.99 12.45
N GLN A 49 22.11 2.03 11.99
CA GLN A 49 22.96 2.90 12.82
C GLN A 49 22.18 3.81 13.79
N ALA A 50 20.87 3.87 13.68
CA ALA A 50 20.01 4.66 14.54
C ALA A 50 19.11 3.75 15.37
N PRO A 51 18.71 4.17 16.60
CA PRO A 51 17.69 3.47 17.36
C PRO A 51 16.40 3.32 16.56
N VAL A 52 15.80 2.15 16.64
CA VAL A 52 14.54 1.89 15.95
C VAL A 52 13.36 1.91 16.91
N ARG A 53 12.20 2.20 16.38
CA ARG A 53 10.91 2.17 17.05
C ARG A 53 10.15 0.95 16.56
N VAL A 54 9.56 0.20 17.48
CA VAL A 54 8.74 -0.97 17.17
C VAL A 54 7.30 -0.69 17.58
N VAL A 55 6.40 -0.88 16.65
CA VAL A 55 4.96 -0.73 16.83
C VAL A 55 4.27 -2.06 16.58
N ARG A 56 3.56 -2.57 17.58
CA ARG A 56 2.70 -3.76 17.43
C ARG A 56 1.25 -3.32 17.38
N SER A 57 0.47 -3.91 16.49
CA SER A 57 -0.96 -3.72 16.40
C SER A 57 -1.67 -5.08 16.37
N LEU A 58 -2.46 -5.34 17.40
CA LEU A 58 -3.39 -6.47 17.43
C LEU A 58 -4.76 -5.95 16.98
N GLU A 59 -5.24 -6.45 15.85
CA GLU A 59 -6.46 -5.98 15.21
C GLU A 59 -7.51 -7.08 15.19
N THR A 60 -8.73 -6.72 15.55
CA THR A 60 -9.89 -7.59 15.50
C THR A 60 -10.94 -6.92 14.63
N ARG A 61 -11.37 -7.60 13.57
CA ARG A 61 -12.39 -7.13 12.62
C ARG A 61 -13.47 -8.16 12.42
N THR A 62 -14.71 -7.72 12.38
CA THR A 62 -15.81 -8.56 11.91
C THR A 62 -15.92 -8.41 10.39
N ILE A 63 -15.77 -9.52 9.67
CA ILE A 63 -15.92 -9.57 8.21
C ILE A 63 -17.10 -10.48 7.87
N ARG A 64 -17.91 -10.06 6.88
CA ARG A 64 -18.95 -10.89 6.33
C ARG A 64 -18.41 -11.71 5.16
N ARG A 65 -18.38 -13.03 5.32
CA ARG A 65 -17.91 -13.93 4.27
C ARG A 65 -18.92 -13.94 3.11
N GLN A 66 -18.43 -13.74 1.90
CA GLN A 66 -19.30 -13.66 0.70
C GLN A 66 -20.00 -14.99 0.39
N LEU A 67 -19.33 -16.12 0.61
CA LEU A 67 -19.86 -17.45 0.31
C LEU A 67 -20.88 -17.93 1.33
N THR A 68 -20.58 -17.79 2.61
CA THR A 68 -21.44 -18.31 3.70
C THR A 68 -22.43 -17.27 4.22
N ARG A 69 -22.24 -15.97 3.89
CA ARG A 69 -22.98 -14.82 4.42
C ARG A 69 -22.95 -14.70 5.95
N GLN A 70 -22.03 -15.42 6.59
CA GLN A 70 -21.82 -15.38 8.03
C GLN A 70 -20.81 -14.31 8.41
N ASP A 71 -21.01 -13.69 9.57
CA ASP A 71 -20.05 -12.76 10.15
C ASP A 71 -18.98 -13.57 10.91
N GLU A 72 -17.72 -13.27 10.60
CA GLU A 72 -16.56 -13.94 11.19
C GLU A 72 -15.64 -12.89 11.81
N GLU A 73 -15.21 -13.15 13.05
CA GLU A 73 -14.19 -12.32 13.71
C GLU A 73 -12.81 -12.79 13.25
N VAL A 74 -12.10 -11.88 12.58
CA VAL A 74 -10.73 -12.11 12.12
C VAL A 74 -9.78 -11.31 12.98
N ARG A 75 -8.74 -11.98 13.50
CA ARG A 75 -7.66 -11.38 14.28
C ARG A 75 -6.38 -11.36 13.46
N SER A 76 -5.66 -10.26 13.53
CA SER A 76 -4.35 -10.10 12.91
C SER A 76 -3.40 -9.43 13.89
N ASP A 77 -2.17 -9.92 13.94
CA ASP A 77 -1.09 -9.40 14.78
C ASP A 77 0.03 -8.90 13.87
N TRP A 78 0.29 -7.61 13.90
CA TRP A 78 1.26 -6.93 13.07
C TRP A 78 2.34 -6.29 13.93
N VAL A 79 3.58 -6.49 13.56
CA VAL A 79 4.71 -5.81 14.20
C VAL A 79 5.49 -5.08 13.11
N TRP A 80 5.60 -3.77 13.27
CA TRP A 80 6.36 -2.91 12.36
C TRP A 80 7.56 -2.31 13.07
N VAL A 81 8.62 -2.10 12.31
CA VAL A 81 9.80 -1.38 12.75
C VAL A 81 10.05 -0.16 11.86
N THR A 82 10.42 0.95 12.48
CA THR A 82 10.67 2.21 11.78
C THR A 82 11.77 3.00 12.48
N THR A 83 12.45 3.86 11.73
CA THR A 83 13.36 4.89 12.26
C THR A 83 12.65 6.23 12.50
N LEU A 84 11.35 6.33 12.19
CA LEU A 84 10.55 7.54 12.43
C LEU A 84 10.19 7.64 13.92
N PRO A 85 10.64 8.70 14.63
CA PRO A 85 10.30 8.88 16.03
C PRO A 85 8.82 9.24 16.21
N ALA A 86 8.28 8.98 17.41
CA ALA A 86 6.89 9.24 17.76
C ALA A 86 6.51 10.73 17.59
N ALA A 87 7.45 11.62 17.80
CA ALA A 87 7.28 13.06 17.57
C ALA A 87 6.98 13.43 16.10
N ARG A 88 7.39 12.59 15.14
CA ARG A 88 7.17 12.82 13.70
C ARG A 88 6.04 12.00 13.09
N ALA A 89 5.70 10.86 13.68
CA ALA A 89 4.65 9.98 13.19
C ALA A 89 3.93 9.33 14.36
N SER A 90 2.63 9.58 14.51
CA SER A 90 1.81 8.92 15.53
C SER A 90 1.78 7.40 15.33
N THR A 91 1.44 6.64 16.36
CA THR A 91 1.25 5.18 16.29
C THR A 91 0.27 4.80 15.19
N GLY A 92 -0.87 5.47 15.10
CA GLY A 92 -1.86 5.26 14.05
C GLY A 92 -1.32 5.52 12.65
N ALA A 93 -0.47 6.54 12.46
CA ALA A 93 0.18 6.81 11.18
C ALA A 93 1.15 5.69 10.78
N VAL A 94 1.92 5.14 11.72
CA VAL A 94 2.83 4.01 11.47
C VAL A 94 2.04 2.77 11.05
N VAL A 95 0.95 2.46 11.76
CA VAL A 95 0.05 1.34 11.42
C VAL A 95 -0.56 1.52 10.03
N GLN A 96 -1.07 2.70 9.72
CA GLN A 96 -1.66 3.01 8.43
C GLN A 96 -0.63 2.90 7.28
N LEU A 97 0.58 3.42 7.49
CA LEU A 97 1.67 3.28 6.51
C LEU A 97 2.07 1.82 6.32
N GLY A 98 2.11 1.03 7.41
CA GLY A 98 2.38 -0.41 7.35
C GLY A 98 1.38 -1.15 6.49
N HIS A 99 0.10 -0.91 6.67
CA HIS A 99 -0.97 -1.49 5.84
C HIS A 99 -0.94 -0.99 4.40
N SER A 100 -0.63 0.31 4.20
CA SER A 100 -0.52 0.90 2.85
C SER A 100 0.59 0.25 2.03
N ARG A 101 1.69 -0.16 2.67
CA ARG A 101 2.77 -0.89 1.99
C ARG A 101 2.29 -2.22 1.39
N TRP A 102 1.49 -2.98 2.15
CA TRP A 102 0.89 -4.21 1.67
C TRP A 102 -0.07 -3.98 0.48
N SER A 103 -0.74 -2.84 0.46
CA SER A 103 -1.58 -2.43 -0.67
C SER A 103 -0.78 -2.21 -1.96
N ILE A 104 0.49 -1.74 -1.88
CA ILE A 104 1.36 -1.61 -3.05
C ILE A 104 1.63 -2.98 -3.67
N GLU A 105 1.93 -3.98 -2.85
CA GLU A 105 2.20 -5.34 -3.32
C GLU A 105 0.94 -5.99 -3.91
N ASN A 106 -0.18 -5.95 -3.20
CA ASN A 106 -1.40 -6.64 -3.62
C ASN A 106 -2.25 -5.90 -4.66
N HIS A 107 -2.25 -4.58 -4.67
CA HIS A 107 -3.00 -3.81 -5.65
C HIS A 107 -2.10 -3.30 -6.77
N GLY A 108 -0.94 -2.72 -6.43
CA GLY A 108 -0.04 -2.13 -7.42
C GLY A 108 0.56 -3.17 -8.36
N PHE A 109 1.19 -4.21 -7.82
CA PHE A 109 1.79 -5.25 -8.66
C PHE A 109 0.76 -6.13 -9.35
N ASN A 110 -0.34 -6.49 -8.67
CA ASN A 110 -1.43 -7.21 -9.32
C ASN A 110 -2.10 -6.39 -10.43
N GLU A 111 -2.24 -5.09 -10.26
CA GLU A 111 -2.74 -4.19 -11.30
C GLU A 111 -1.78 -4.18 -12.50
N LEU A 112 -0.47 -4.00 -12.25
CA LEU A 112 0.57 -4.02 -13.29
C LEU A 112 0.58 -5.32 -14.07
N VAL A 113 0.54 -6.47 -13.39
CA VAL A 113 0.59 -7.79 -14.03
C VAL A 113 -0.71 -8.10 -14.76
N ASN A 114 -1.85 -8.05 -14.04
CA ASN A 114 -3.11 -8.58 -14.57
C ASN A 114 -3.81 -7.65 -15.56
N ARG A 115 -3.51 -6.35 -15.53
CA ARG A 115 -4.19 -5.37 -16.38
C ARG A 115 -3.28 -4.63 -17.35
N TRP A 116 -2.00 -4.51 -17.00
CA TRP A 116 -1.02 -3.78 -17.81
C TRP A 116 0.03 -4.70 -18.41
N HIS A 117 -0.10 -6.03 -18.22
CA HIS A 117 0.78 -7.06 -18.79
C HIS A 117 2.27 -6.84 -18.50
N ALA A 118 2.59 -6.33 -17.30
CA ALA A 118 3.97 -6.03 -16.92
C ALA A 118 4.82 -7.29 -16.65
N ASP A 119 4.20 -8.47 -16.61
CA ASP A 119 4.84 -9.79 -16.58
C ASP A 119 5.32 -10.27 -17.95
N HIS A 120 4.89 -9.60 -19.04
CA HIS A 120 5.32 -9.95 -20.37
C HIS A 120 6.76 -9.47 -20.63
N VAL A 121 7.67 -10.42 -20.80
CA VAL A 121 9.10 -10.13 -21.02
C VAL A 121 9.39 -10.13 -22.50
N TYR A 122 9.62 -8.94 -23.07
CA TYR A 122 9.96 -8.79 -24.50
C TYR A 122 11.41 -9.17 -24.83
N LYS A 123 12.31 -9.12 -23.86
CA LYS A 123 13.72 -9.52 -23.97
C LYS A 123 14.21 -10.09 -22.64
N HIS A 124 15.05 -11.12 -22.70
CA HIS A 124 15.58 -11.81 -21.52
C HIS A 124 16.86 -11.19 -20.94
N GLN A 125 17.29 -10.02 -21.41
CA GLN A 125 18.41 -9.31 -20.85
C GLN A 125 18.00 -8.56 -19.57
N ALA A 126 18.75 -8.73 -18.48
CA ALA A 126 18.40 -8.16 -17.16
C ALA A 126 18.19 -6.64 -17.18
N THR A 127 19.06 -5.89 -17.88
CA THR A 127 18.92 -4.44 -18.03
C THR A 127 17.65 -4.06 -18.79
N ALA A 128 17.28 -4.81 -19.85
CA ALA A 128 16.07 -4.54 -20.61
C ALA A 128 14.81 -4.80 -19.77
N ILE A 129 14.81 -5.86 -18.97
CA ILE A 129 13.71 -6.17 -18.03
C ILE A 129 13.56 -5.02 -17.02
N LEU A 130 14.67 -4.60 -16.41
CA LEU A 130 14.66 -3.51 -15.42
C LEU A 130 14.12 -2.20 -16.04
N VAL A 131 14.62 -1.81 -17.20
CA VAL A 131 14.17 -0.59 -17.89
C VAL A 131 12.69 -0.67 -18.25
N PHE A 132 12.21 -1.81 -18.76
CA PHE A 132 10.80 -2.02 -19.04
C PHE A 132 9.93 -1.88 -17.78
N CYS A 133 10.30 -2.55 -16.70
CA CYS A 133 9.58 -2.45 -15.42
C CYS A 133 9.52 -1.02 -14.89
N LEU A 134 10.65 -0.29 -14.95
CA LEU A 134 10.70 1.12 -14.50
C LEU A 134 9.80 2.01 -15.36
N ILE A 135 9.82 1.86 -16.67
CA ILE A 135 8.94 2.60 -17.60
C ILE A 135 7.47 2.28 -17.29
N ALA A 136 7.12 1.00 -17.14
CA ALA A 136 5.75 0.58 -16.83
C ALA A 136 5.25 1.21 -15.52
N MET A 137 6.08 1.22 -14.47
CA MET A 137 5.76 1.85 -13.19
C MET A 137 5.59 3.36 -13.32
N ILE A 138 6.46 4.04 -14.05
CA ILE A 138 6.35 5.50 -14.30
C ILE A 138 5.05 5.81 -15.05
N CYS A 139 4.77 5.08 -16.13
CA CYS A 139 3.55 5.28 -16.92
C CYS A 139 2.29 5.06 -16.08
N LEU A 140 2.25 4.01 -15.26
CA LEU A 140 1.13 3.75 -14.37
C LEU A 140 0.95 4.88 -13.35
N ASN A 141 2.04 5.34 -12.72
CA ASN A 141 1.97 6.43 -11.74
C ASN A 141 1.50 7.74 -12.36
N VAL A 142 2.00 8.09 -13.55
CA VAL A 142 1.56 9.28 -14.29
C VAL A 142 0.07 9.16 -14.66
N PHE A 143 -0.35 7.98 -15.15
CA PHE A 143 -1.74 7.73 -15.48
C PHE A 143 -2.66 7.80 -14.25
N ILE A 144 -2.27 7.22 -13.11
CA ILE A 144 -3.05 7.31 -11.86
C ILE A 144 -3.14 8.76 -11.37
N ALA A 145 -2.05 9.53 -11.46
CA ALA A 145 -2.05 10.93 -11.09
C ALA A 145 -2.99 11.73 -11.99
N PHE A 146 -2.93 11.53 -13.31
CA PHE A 146 -3.85 12.12 -14.28
C PHE A 146 -5.31 11.75 -13.97
N TYR A 147 -5.60 10.47 -13.82
CA TYR A 147 -6.93 9.95 -13.54
C TYR A 147 -7.54 10.54 -12.27
N ARG A 148 -6.74 10.67 -11.20
CA ARG A 148 -7.22 11.22 -9.93
C ARG A 148 -7.42 12.73 -9.96
N ARG A 149 -6.57 13.47 -10.66
CA ARG A 149 -6.57 14.93 -10.67
C ARG A 149 -7.52 15.52 -11.71
N ASN A 150 -7.62 14.88 -12.88
CA ASN A 150 -8.33 15.46 -14.02
C ASN A 150 -9.69 14.81 -14.31
N ILE A 151 -9.92 13.56 -13.86
CA ILE A 151 -11.21 12.89 -14.11
C ILE A 151 -12.16 13.15 -12.95
N LYS A 152 -13.35 13.71 -13.26
CA LYS A 152 -14.39 13.97 -12.26
C LYS A 152 -14.83 12.69 -11.53
N PRO A 153 -15.20 12.78 -10.23
CA PRO A 153 -15.65 11.61 -9.47
C PRO A 153 -16.83 10.86 -10.10
N ALA A 154 -17.75 11.56 -10.77
CA ALA A 154 -18.87 10.94 -11.48
C ALA A 154 -18.39 10.06 -12.64
N ALA A 155 -17.47 10.55 -13.48
CA ALA A 155 -16.89 9.80 -14.60
C ALA A 155 -16.08 8.61 -14.11
N ARG A 156 -15.33 8.76 -12.99
CA ARG A 156 -14.59 7.65 -12.37
C ARG A 156 -15.49 6.54 -11.82
N ARG A 157 -16.75 6.86 -11.46
CA ARG A 157 -17.75 5.85 -11.07
C ARG A 157 -18.44 5.21 -12.26
N ALA A 158 -18.56 5.93 -13.38
CA ALA A 158 -19.24 5.46 -14.59
C ALA A 158 -18.38 4.52 -15.44
N ALA A 159 -17.04 4.68 -15.40
CA ALA A 159 -16.13 3.88 -16.22
C ALA A 159 -14.93 3.40 -15.41
N SER A 160 -14.43 2.19 -15.72
CA SER A 160 -13.23 1.66 -15.09
C SER A 160 -11.97 2.42 -15.54
N MET A 161 -10.95 2.45 -14.70
CA MET A 161 -9.65 3.04 -15.01
C MET A 161 -9.04 2.43 -16.28
N LEU A 162 -9.18 1.12 -16.46
CA LEU A 162 -8.69 0.40 -17.64
C LEU A 162 -9.44 0.83 -18.92
N HIS A 163 -10.76 1.02 -18.85
CA HIS A 163 -11.56 1.51 -19.97
C HIS A 163 -11.09 2.89 -20.43
N MET A 164 -10.87 3.82 -19.48
CA MET A 164 -10.36 5.16 -19.79
C MET A 164 -8.94 5.13 -20.39
N ALA A 165 -8.07 4.26 -19.88
CA ALA A 165 -6.74 4.07 -20.45
C ALA A 165 -6.83 3.57 -21.90
N GLY A 166 -7.74 2.64 -22.18
CA GLY A 166 -8.02 2.15 -23.51
C GLY A 166 -8.51 3.24 -24.47
N GLN A 167 -9.40 4.11 -24.01
CA GLN A 167 -9.87 5.27 -24.80
C GLN A 167 -8.71 6.24 -25.12
N ILE A 168 -7.91 6.61 -24.14
CA ILE A 168 -6.73 7.48 -24.35
C ILE A 168 -5.76 6.83 -25.35
N ALA A 169 -5.45 5.55 -25.18
CA ALA A 169 -4.56 4.83 -26.09
C ALA A 169 -5.13 4.75 -27.52
N ALA A 170 -6.44 4.60 -27.67
CA ALA A 170 -7.11 4.61 -28.96
C ALA A 170 -7.01 5.98 -29.66
N GLU A 171 -7.22 7.07 -28.90
CA GLU A 171 -7.09 8.43 -29.44
C GLU A 171 -5.65 8.77 -29.83
N LEU A 172 -4.66 8.37 -29.03
CA LEU A 172 -3.24 8.57 -29.35
C LEU A 172 -2.78 7.83 -30.62
N ARG A 173 -3.47 6.75 -31.00
CA ARG A 173 -3.18 5.98 -32.23
C ARG A 173 -3.87 6.51 -33.48
N ARG A 174 -4.81 7.43 -33.36
CA ARG A 174 -5.53 8.01 -34.49
C ARG A 174 -4.70 9.11 -35.14
N PRO A 175 -4.29 9.01 -36.41
CA PRO A 175 -3.71 10.13 -37.13
C PRO A 175 -4.82 11.15 -37.45
N GLY A 176 -4.74 12.33 -36.88
CA GLY A 176 -5.70 13.42 -37.12
C GLY A 176 -5.90 14.34 -35.94
N ALA A 177 -6.66 15.43 -36.12
CA ALA A 177 -6.91 16.41 -35.08
C ALA A 177 -7.50 15.75 -33.82
N PRO A 178 -7.02 16.10 -32.62
CA PRO A 178 -7.49 15.51 -31.39
C PRO A 178 -9.01 15.77 -31.24
N ARG A 179 -9.80 14.73 -31.25
CA ARG A 179 -11.21 14.82 -30.82
C ARG A 179 -11.19 14.96 -29.30
N SER A 180 -11.98 15.90 -28.80
CA SER A 180 -12.17 16.04 -27.35
C SER A 180 -12.73 14.72 -26.80
N ILE A 181 -11.91 13.97 -26.08
CA ILE A 181 -12.40 12.87 -25.27
C ILE A 181 -13.18 13.52 -24.14
N ASP A 182 -14.48 13.28 -24.06
CA ASP A 182 -15.30 13.76 -22.93
C ASP A 182 -15.00 12.91 -21.70
N LEU A 183 -13.85 13.17 -21.11
CA LEU A 183 -13.39 12.54 -19.87
C LEU A 183 -14.01 13.20 -18.64
N GLY A 184 -14.93 14.15 -18.81
CA GLY A 184 -15.49 14.93 -17.72
C GLY A 184 -14.39 15.72 -16.98
N CYS A 185 -13.33 16.17 -17.69
CA CYS A 185 -12.28 17.00 -17.11
C CYS A 185 -12.81 18.38 -16.74
N ASP A 186 -12.37 18.91 -15.61
CA ASP A 186 -12.62 20.30 -15.25
C ASP A 186 -11.77 21.20 -16.13
N SER A 187 -12.44 22.01 -16.95
CA SER A 187 -11.86 23.21 -17.54
C SER A 187 -12.13 24.36 -16.59
N SER A 188 -11.20 24.69 -15.76
CA SER A 188 -11.14 25.92 -14.97
C SER A 188 -9.74 26.46 -15.01
#